data_345c3975c2814b0f8e6f967cc9d23a42
#
_entry.id   345c3975c2814b0f8e6f967cc9d23a42
#
_cell.length_a   1.000
_cell.length_b   1.000
_cell.length_c   1.000
_cell.angle_alpha   90.00
_cell.angle_beta   90.00
_cell.angle_gamma   90.00
#
_symmetry.space_group_name_H-M   'P 1'
#
loop_
_entity.id
_entity.type
_entity.pdbx_description
1 polymer ?
#
loop_
_entity_poly.entity_id
_entity_poly.type
_entity_poly.pdbx_seq_one_letter_code
_entity_poly.pdbx_strand_id
1 'polypeptide(L)'
;MKPYCVERLRLHWRLLAMVSGLFLAGLAYAQDVQQFKLQNGMTLIVKADARAPTAVHMLWLRVGSMDEVDGYSGVAHVLEHMLFKGTPSVKAGDFSRKVAALGGRENAFTNKDYTGYYQQIPANRLVDVMRLEADRFANNQWPDDEFVREIEVVKEERRMRTDDSPRMMLYEQLNAAQFVASPYRRPVIGWMSDLDSMTPQDARDFYQRWYVPANAAVVIVGDVDIEQVKRWAEEFYGVIPARPVSERKPRLEPAQSGTRRIQVKAPAEQAYLAMSWKVPGFSAFDDQADNQDALALTMLAAVLDGYRGARLERALAQGDNRLADSVGASHTFSGRGPQVFMLDGVPAKGRSVEQLETALREQIAEIARDGVNETEMKRVRAQWLASTIYQRDSLFNQARELGTYWVEGLPPDSPDRLVEALVAVTPQQVQAVAQKYFVDEQLTVANLLPQAGPRPAMRKPIPGARHTEGTR
;
A
#
# COMPACT_ATOMS: atom_id res chain seq x y z
N MET A 1 -56.87 24.39 42.57
CA MET A 1 -55.56 23.87 42.04
C MET A 1 -55.42 24.31 40.60
N LYS A 2 -54.37 25.06 40.26
CA LYS A 2 -54.26 25.90 39.05
C LYS A 2 -53.84 25.05 37.83
N PRO A 3 -54.33 25.32 36.61
CA PRO A 3 -54.08 24.55 35.39
C PRO A 3 -52.67 24.72 34.82
N TYR A 4 -51.79 25.49 35.42
CA TYR A 4 -50.43 25.78 34.94
C TYR A 4 -49.43 24.63 35.02
N CYS A 5 -49.72 23.55 35.75
CA CYS A 5 -48.76 22.45 35.94
C CYS A 5 -48.82 21.41 34.81
N VAL A 6 -49.94 21.26 34.13
CA VAL A 6 -50.14 20.25 33.08
C VAL A 6 -49.57 20.69 31.75
N GLU A 7 -49.59 22.01 31.45
CA GLU A 7 -48.99 22.53 30.21
C GLU A 7 -47.45 22.47 30.19
N ARG A 8 -46.80 22.72 31.35
CA ARG A 8 -45.34 22.60 31.45
C ARG A 8 -44.86 21.14 31.25
N LEU A 9 -45.60 20.16 31.76
CA LEU A 9 -45.28 18.75 31.56
C LEU A 9 -45.41 18.33 30.09
N ARG A 10 -46.43 18.83 29.38
CA ARG A 10 -46.60 18.54 27.91
C ARG A 10 -45.53 19.18 27.05
N LEU A 11 -45.04 20.36 27.46
CA LEU A 11 -43.95 21.04 26.71
C LEU A 11 -42.60 20.30 26.88
N HIS A 12 -42.31 19.80 28.09
CA HIS A 12 -41.08 19.01 28.32
C HIS A 12 -41.10 17.66 27.61
N TRP A 13 -42.23 17.00 27.52
CA TRP A 13 -42.38 15.75 26.77
C TRP A 13 -42.26 15.96 25.25
N ARG A 14 -42.72 17.09 24.73
CA ARG A 14 -42.53 17.45 23.29
C ARG A 14 -41.11 17.83 22.98
N LEU A 15 -40.40 18.50 23.86
CA LEU A 15 -38.98 18.82 23.72
C LEU A 15 -38.11 17.55 23.83
N LEU A 16 -38.41 16.65 24.77
CA LEU A 16 -37.70 15.34 24.84
C LEU A 16 -37.97 14.47 23.61
N ALA A 17 -39.18 14.42 23.10
CA ALA A 17 -39.49 13.69 21.85
C ALA A 17 -38.83 14.29 20.61
N MET A 18 -38.69 15.62 20.52
CA MET A 18 -37.96 16.30 19.43
C MET A 18 -36.46 16.06 19.52
N VAL A 19 -35.89 16.08 20.73
CA VAL A 19 -34.45 15.79 20.93
C VAL A 19 -34.14 14.32 20.67
N SER A 20 -35.02 13.40 21.09
CA SER A 20 -34.89 11.97 20.77
C SER A 20 -35.07 11.68 19.27
N GLY A 21 -35.95 12.41 18.59
CA GLY A 21 -36.13 12.30 17.14
C GLY A 21 -34.93 12.82 16.32
N LEU A 22 -34.25 13.87 16.83
CA LEU A 22 -33.04 14.38 16.23
C LEU A 22 -31.82 13.46 16.47
N PHE A 23 -31.80 12.71 17.58
CA PHE A 23 -30.75 11.70 17.83
C PHE A 23 -30.96 10.41 17.03
N LEU A 24 -32.18 10.07 16.64
CA LEU A 24 -32.47 8.92 15.78
C LEU A 24 -32.27 9.23 14.28
N ALA A 25 -32.33 10.50 13.87
CA ALA A 25 -32.00 10.92 12.50
C ALA A 25 -30.48 10.99 12.24
N GLY A 26 -29.67 10.88 13.30
CA GLY A 26 -28.21 10.84 13.24
C GLY A 26 -27.61 9.43 13.22
N LEU A 27 -28.41 8.36 13.06
CA LEU A 27 -27.93 7.04 12.63
C LEU A 27 -27.58 7.17 11.16
N ALA A 28 -26.41 7.79 10.98
CA ALA A 28 -25.73 7.94 9.71
C ALA A 28 -25.80 6.64 8.94
N TYR A 29 -26.20 6.77 7.70
CA TYR A 29 -25.85 5.87 6.62
C TYR A 29 -24.38 5.44 6.78
N ALA A 30 -24.13 4.32 7.42
CA ALA A 30 -22.97 3.52 7.11
C ALA A 30 -23.17 3.20 5.64
N GLN A 31 -22.45 3.89 4.76
CA GLN A 31 -22.53 3.67 3.34
C GLN A 31 -21.94 2.30 3.09
N ASP A 32 -22.79 1.28 3.05
CA ASP A 32 -22.39 -0.11 2.90
C ASP A 32 -21.60 -0.27 1.61
N VAL A 33 -20.37 -0.77 1.73
CA VAL A 33 -19.60 -1.21 0.58
C VAL A 33 -20.31 -2.41 -0.02
N GLN A 34 -20.65 -2.33 -1.30
CA GLN A 34 -21.27 -3.44 -2.01
C GLN A 34 -20.27 -4.08 -2.97
N GLN A 35 -20.23 -5.42 -2.94
CA GLN A 35 -19.36 -6.20 -3.80
C GLN A 35 -20.23 -7.14 -4.66
N PHE A 36 -19.95 -7.12 -5.96
CA PHE A 36 -20.61 -7.96 -6.96
C PHE A 36 -19.58 -8.76 -7.74
N LYS A 37 -20.02 -9.88 -8.28
CA LYS A 37 -19.23 -10.66 -9.23
C LYS A 37 -19.93 -10.60 -10.60
N LEU A 38 -19.21 -10.06 -11.60
CA LEU A 38 -19.72 -10.02 -12.98
C LEU A 38 -19.69 -11.44 -13.59
N GLN A 39 -20.49 -11.66 -14.65
CA GLN A 39 -20.62 -12.98 -15.28
C GLN A 39 -19.30 -13.58 -15.80
N ASN A 40 -18.31 -12.75 -16.13
CA ASN A 40 -16.98 -13.19 -16.57
C ASN A 40 -15.97 -13.39 -15.42
N GLY A 41 -16.42 -13.26 -14.18
CA GLY A 41 -15.61 -13.45 -12.98
C GLY A 41 -14.86 -12.19 -12.48
N MET A 42 -14.98 -11.03 -13.13
CA MET A 42 -14.45 -9.77 -12.59
C MET A 42 -15.23 -9.36 -11.34
N THR A 43 -14.54 -8.77 -10.37
CA THR A 43 -15.19 -8.23 -9.18
C THR A 43 -15.51 -6.75 -9.39
N LEU A 44 -16.68 -6.32 -8.94
CA LEU A 44 -17.05 -4.90 -8.82
C LEU A 44 -17.25 -4.58 -7.35
N ILE A 45 -16.59 -3.54 -6.85
CA ILE A 45 -16.74 -3.01 -5.49
C ILE A 45 -17.19 -1.56 -5.61
N VAL A 46 -18.31 -1.21 -4.99
CA VAL A 46 -18.88 0.14 -5.06
C VAL A 46 -19.16 0.65 -3.65
N LYS A 47 -18.73 1.89 -3.37
CA LYS A 47 -19.06 2.64 -2.17
C LYS A 47 -19.59 4.00 -2.57
N ALA A 48 -20.86 4.27 -2.27
CA ALA A 48 -21.44 5.60 -2.48
C ALA A 48 -20.90 6.58 -1.43
N ASP A 49 -20.45 7.76 -1.85
CA ASP A 49 -20.00 8.85 -0.96
C ASP A 49 -20.27 10.19 -1.65
N ALA A 50 -21.41 10.78 -1.34
CA ALA A 50 -21.92 12.01 -1.97
C ALA A 50 -21.41 13.31 -1.32
N ARG A 51 -20.34 13.26 -0.51
CA ARG A 51 -19.77 14.47 0.14
C ARG A 51 -19.19 15.46 -0.88
N ALA A 52 -18.80 15.00 -2.06
CA ALA A 52 -18.33 15.83 -3.17
C ALA A 52 -18.84 15.27 -4.50
N PRO A 53 -19.13 16.11 -5.52
CA PRO A 53 -19.64 15.66 -6.82
C PRO A 53 -18.54 15.03 -7.70
N THR A 54 -17.77 14.12 -7.12
CA THR A 54 -16.63 13.44 -7.74
C THR A 54 -16.71 11.95 -7.50
N ALA A 55 -16.05 11.17 -8.37
CA ALA A 55 -15.87 9.75 -8.22
C ALA A 55 -14.40 9.36 -8.47
N VAL A 56 -13.98 8.31 -7.79
CA VAL A 56 -12.74 7.60 -8.05
C VAL A 56 -13.11 6.26 -8.68
N HIS A 57 -12.57 6.01 -9.84
CA HIS A 57 -12.58 4.72 -10.51
C HIS A 57 -11.20 4.11 -10.41
N MET A 58 -11.09 2.85 -9.97
CA MET A 58 -9.83 2.10 -9.96
C MET A 58 -10.03 0.73 -10.58
N LEU A 59 -9.13 0.35 -11.48
CA LEU A 59 -8.97 -1.02 -11.95
C LEU A 59 -7.80 -1.65 -11.20
N TRP A 60 -8.06 -2.74 -10.49
CA TRP A 60 -7.08 -3.49 -9.72
C TRP A 60 -6.80 -4.84 -10.35
N LEU A 61 -5.54 -5.20 -10.46
CA LEU A 61 -5.07 -6.51 -10.93
C LEU A 61 -4.34 -7.21 -9.77
N ARG A 62 -4.73 -8.44 -9.47
CA ARG A 62 -4.03 -9.28 -8.50
C ARG A 62 -2.77 -9.88 -9.15
N VAL A 63 -1.89 -8.99 -9.63
CA VAL A 63 -0.61 -9.31 -10.27
C VAL A 63 0.37 -8.17 -10.06
N GLY A 64 1.58 -8.50 -9.63
CA GLY A 64 2.68 -7.56 -9.41
C GLY A 64 4.03 -8.23 -9.61
N SER A 65 5.11 -7.65 -9.10
CA SER A 65 6.45 -8.20 -9.31
C SER A 65 6.66 -9.58 -8.68
N MET A 66 5.82 -9.99 -7.73
CA MET A 66 5.90 -11.36 -7.18
C MET A 66 5.48 -12.44 -8.18
N ASP A 67 4.70 -12.10 -9.19
CA ASP A 67 4.23 -13.03 -10.24
C ASP A 67 5.22 -13.19 -11.39
N GLU A 68 6.30 -12.42 -11.38
CA GLU A 68 7.41 -12.50 -12.33
C GLU A 68 8.29 -13.73 -12.09
N VAL A 69 9.12 -14.06 -13.05
CA VAL A 69 10.17 -15.07 -12.93
C VAL A 69 11.55 -14.45 -13.11
N ASP A 70 12.61 -15.14 -12.67
CA ASP A 70 13.97 -14.65 -12.83
C ASP A 70 14.31 -14.52 -14.32
N GLY A 71 15.00 -13.44 -14.68
CA GLY A 71 15.28 -13.06 -16.08
C GLY A 71 14.23 -12.14 -16.71
N TYR A 72 13.09 -11.91 -16.03
CA TYR A 72 11.98 -11.06 -16.50
C TYR A 72 11.52 -10.07 -15.42
N SER A 73 12.40 -9.75 -14.46
CA SER A 73 12.02 -8.81 -13.40
C SER A 73 11.74 -7.42 -13.96
N GLY A 74 10.71 -6.77 -13.44
CA GLY A 74 10.24 -5.48 -13.91
C GLY A 74 9.17 -5.55 -15.01
N VAL A 75 8.83 -6.73 -15.52
CA VAL A 75 7.84 -6.86 -16.61
C VAL A 75 6.45 -6.38 -16.18
N ALA A 76 6.07 -6.53 -14.90
CA ALA A 76 4.81 -6.01 -14.38
C ALA A 76 4.77 -4.47 -14.44
N HIS A 77 5.87 -3.80 -14.08
CA HIS A 77 6.00 -2.35 -14.14
C HIS A 77 6.11 -1.83 -15.58
N VAL A 78 6.88 -2.51 -16.44
CA VAL A 78 6.94 -2.20 -17.87
C VAL A 78 5.56 -2.30 -18.50
N LEU A 79 4.78 -3.36 -18.16
CA LEU A 79 3.42 -3.51 -18.66
C LEU A 79 2.49 -2.40 -18.15
N GLU A 80 2.65 -1.91 -16.92
CA GLU A 80 1.91 -0.72 -16.44
C GLU A 80 2.08 0.44 -17.41
N HIS A 81 3.33 0.75 -17.83
CA HIS A 81 3.63 1.79 -18.81
C HIS A 81 2.99 1.50 -20.17
N MET A 82 3.06 0.25 -20.61
CA MET A 82 2.53 -0.15 -21.91
C MET A 82 1.00 -0.08 -22.01
N LEU A 83 0.28 -0.15 -20.90
CA LEU A 83 -1.19 0.03 -20.86
C LEU A 83 -1.63 1.42 -21.36
N PHE A 84 -0.73 2.40 -21.38
CA PHE A 84 -1.00 3.75 -21.87
C PHE A 84 -0.62 3.95 -23.35
N LYS A 85 -0.13 2.90 -24.02
CA LYS A 85 0.35 2.98 -25.40
C LYS A 85 -0.70 2.66 -26.45
N GLY A 86 -1.93 2.41 -26.03
CA GLY A 86 -3.10 2.44 -26.91
C GLY A 86 -3.90 1.14 -27.01
N THR A 87 -4.97 1.27 -27.76
CA THR A 87 -5.89 0.21 -28.19
C THR A 87 -6.23 0.45 -29.67
N PRO A 88 -6.97 -0.44 -30.34
CA PRO A 88 -7.45 -0.16 -31.71
C PRO A 88 -8.29 1.12 -31.82
N SER A 89 -8.96 1.53 -30.73
CA SER A 89 -9.87 2.70 -30.71
C SER A 89 -9.23 3.95 -30.10
N VAL A 90 -8.16 3.82 -29.31
CA VAL A 90 -7.51 4.91 -28.56
C VAL A 90 -6.01 4.88 -28.79
N LYS A 91 -5.47 5.88 -29.46
CA LYS A 91 -4.03 5.97 -29.78
C LYS A 91 -3.19 6.25 -28.51
N ALA A 92 -1.89 5.98 -28.59
CA ALA A 92 -0.93 6.30 -27.54
C ALA A 92 -1.08 7.77 -27.06
N GLY A 93 -1.19 7.96 -25.75
CA GLY A 93 -1.39 9.27 -25.13
C GLY A 93 -2.80 9.85 -25.22
N ASP A 94 -3.70 9.30 -26.03
CA ASP A 94 -5.09 9.78 -26.14
C ASP A 94 -5.91 9.47 -24.89
N PHE A 95 -5.62 8.38 -24.20
CA PHE A 95 -6.29 8.04 -22.95
C PHE A 95 -6.18 9.19 -21.94
N SER A 96 -4.95 9.64 -21.67
CA SER A 96 -4.67 10.74 -20.74
C SER A 96 -5.31 12.05 -21.19
N ARG A 97 -5.25 12.37 -22.51
CA ARG A 97 -5.90 13.57 -23.05
C ARG A 97 -7.41 13.55 -22.90
N LYS A 98 -8.04 12.40 -23.12
CA LYS A 98 -9.49 12.22 -22.95
C LYS A 98 -9.90 12.36 -21.49
N VAL A 99 -9.19 11.72 -20.54
CA VAL A 99 -9.47 11.87 -19.11
C VAL A 99 -9.30 13.33 -18.66
N ALA A 100 -8.23 14.02 -19.09
CA ALA A 100 -8.03 15.42 -18.78
C ALA A 100 -9.13 16.32 -19.38
N ALA A 101 -9.57 16.05 -20.61
CA ALA A 101 -10.67 16.78 -21.26
C ALA A 101 -12.03 16.62 -20.53
N LEU A 102 -12.21 15.49 -19.84
CA LEU A 102 -13.37 15.24 -18.97
C LEU A 102 -13.23 15.91 -17.58
N GLY A 103 -12.12 16.63 -17.32
CA GLY A 103 -11.85 17.28 -16.03
C GLY A 103 -11.24 16.32 -14.99
N GLY A 104 -10.74 15.17 -15.41
CA GLY A 104 -10.17 14.14 -14.54
C GLY A 104 -8.65 14.18 -14.44
N ARG A 105 -8.16 13.38 -13.49
CA ARG A 105 -6.74 13.01 -13.33
C ARG A 105 -6.63 11.50 -13.37
N GLU A 106 -5.52 11.00 -13.87
CA GLU A 106 -5.27 9.59 -13.94
C GLU A 106 -3.82 9.27 -13.58
N ASN A 107 -3.58 8.07 -13.07
CA ASN A 107 -2.26 7.50 -12.89
C ASN A 107 -2.37 5.98 -12.71
N ALA A 108 -1.21 5.33 -12.51
CA ALA A 108 -1.11 3.93 -12.21
C ALA A 108 -0.03 3.68 -11.15
N PHE A 109 0.00 2.50 -10.61
CA PHE A 109 1.02 2.04 -9.68
C PHE A 109 1.17 0.52 -9.74
N THR A 110 2.40 0.06 -9.66
CA THR A 110 2.74 -1.36 -9.49
C THR A 110 3.52 -1.55 -8.20
N ASN A 111 3.18 -2.59 -7.46
CA ASN A 111 3.98 -3.05 -6.33
C ASN A 111 4.29 -4.55 -6.43
N LYS A 112 4.68 -5.15 -5.31
CA LYS A 112 4.99 -6.58 -5.27
C LYS A 112 3.75 -7.44 -5.56
N ASP A 113 2.57 -7.06 -5.08
CA ASP A 113 1.37 -7.89 -4.99
C ASP A 113 0.31 -7.57 -6.03
N TYR A 114 0.30 -6.35 -6.54
CA TYR A 114 -0.75 -5.83 -7.41
C TYR A 114 -0.26 -4.73 -8.36
N THR A 115 -1.08 -4.51 -9.39
CA THR A 115 -1.02 -3.33 -10.26
C THR A 115 -2.40 -2.65 -10.23
N GLY A 116 -2.42 -1.33 -10.12
CA GLY A 116 -3.65 -0.54 -10.09
C GLY A 116 -3.61 0.63 -11.07
N TYR A 117 -4.75 0.90 -11.70
CA TYR A 117 -4.95 2.06 -12.57
C TYR A 117 -6.10 2.86 -12.02
N TYR A 118 -5.98 4.18 -11.96
CA TYR A 118 -7.04 4.98 -11.39
C TYR A 118 -7.32 6.27 -12.15
N GLN A 119 -8.55 6.74 -12.02
CA GLN A 119 -9.02 8.04 -12.47
C GLN A 119 -9.83 8.69 -11.36
N GLN A 120 -9.54 9.97 -11.11
CA GLN A 120 -10.35 10.84 -10.30
C GLN A 120 -11.09 11.80 -11.23
N ILE A 121 -12.43 11.87 -11.15
CA ILE A 121 -13.23 12.48 -12.17
C ILE A 121 -14.52 13.11 -11.59
N PRO A 122 -15.11 14.15 -12.20
CA PRO A 122 -16.47 14.54 -11.89
C PRO A 122 -17.43 13.35 -12.01
N ALA A 123 -18.31 13.14 -11.03
CA ALA A 123 -19.18 11.96 -10.94
C ALA A 123 -20.04 11.74 -12.20
N ASN A 124 -20.52 12.81 -12.84
CA ASN A 124 -21.30 12.75 -14.08
C ASN A 124 -20.49 12.31 -15.32
N ARG A 125 -19.18 12.11 -15.19
CA ARG A 125 -18.28 11.62 -16.24
C ARG A 125 -17.77 10.20 -15.98
N LEU A 126 -18.23 9.57 -14.92
CA LEU A 126 -17.79 8.23 -14.56
C LEU A 126 -18.02 7.22 -15.68
N VAL A 127 -19.18 7.26 -16.35
CA VAL A 127 -19.52 6.35 -17.44
C VAL A 127 -18.53 6.44 -18.60
N ASP A 128 -18.04 7.63 -18.93
CA ASP A 128 -17.06 7.83 -20.01
C ASP A 128 -15.73 7.16 -19.67
N VAL A 129 -15.29 7.29 -18.42
CA VAL A 129 -14.04 6.67 -17.92
C VAL A 129 -14.17 5.14 -17.82
N MET A 130 -15.30 4.63 -17.33
CA MET A 130 -15.52 3.18 -17.26
C MET A 130 -15.42 2.54 -18.64
N ARG A 131 -15.98 3.19 -19.68
CA ARG A 131 -15.88 2.70 -21.07
C ARG A 131 -14.44 2.73 -21.59
N LEU A 132 -13.70 3.82 -21.32
CA LEU A 132 -12.30 3.96 -21.73
C LEU A 132 -11.40 2.92 -21.04
N GLU A 133 -11.61 2.70 -19.74
CA GLU A 133 -10.83 1.72 -18.98
C GLU A 133 -11.13 0.28 -19.39
N ALA A 134 -12.40 -0.04 -19.65
CA ALA A 134 -12.80 -1.37 -20.14
C ALA A 134 -12.13 -1.69 -21.48
N ASP A 135 -12.08 -0.71 -22.41
CA ASP A 135 -11.35 -0.86 -23.68
C ASP A 135 -9.85 -1.05 -23.46
N ARG A 136 -9.23 -0.23 -22.59
CA ARG A 136 -7.83 -0.35 -22.23
C ARG A 136 -7.49 -1.71 -21.63
N PHE A 137 -8.31 -2.20 -20.73
CA PHE A 137 -8.11 -3.51 -20.09
C PHE A 137 -8.26 -4.68 -21.07
N ALA A 138 -9.27 -4.62 -21.95
CA ALA A 138 -9.62 -5.73 -22.83
C ALA A 138 -8.80 -5.79 -24.13
N ASN A 139 -8.45 -4.62 -24.68
CA ASN A 139 -7.99 -4.47 -26.05
C ASN A 139 -6.62 -3.78 -26.13
N ASN A 140 -5.89 -3.73 -25.01
CA ASN A 140 -4.56 -3.08 -25.03
C ASN A 140 -3.64 -3.76 -26.04
N GLN A 141 -3.07 -2.95 -26.92
CA GLN A 141 -2.05 -3.36 -27.88
C GLN A 141 -1.15 -2.19 -28.24
N TRP A 142 0.09 -2.48 -28.53
CA TRP A 142 1.08 -1.49 -28.90
C TRP A 142 2.00 -2.00 -30.02
N PRO A 143 2.51 -1.11 -30.92
CA PRO A 143 3.58 -1.43 -31.83
C PRO A 143 4.92 -1.65 -31.07
N ASP A 144 5.82 -2.43 -31.67
CA ASP A 144 7.11 -2.74 -31.04
C ASP A 144 7.98 -1.49 -30.82
N ASP A 145 7.87 -0.49 -31.69
CA ASP A 145 8.60 0.77 -31.53
C ASP A 145 8.15 1.61 -30.34
N GLU A 146 6.88 1.49 -29.89
CA GLU A 146 6.43 2.10 -28.63
C GLU A 146 7.10 1.41 -27.42
N PHE A 147 7.23 0.08 -27.46
CA PHE A 147 7.92 -0.65 -26.41
C PHE A 147 9.40 -0.26 -26.34
N VAL A 148 10.09 -0.20 -27.49
CA VAL A 148 11.52 0.16 -27.56
C VAL A 148 11.76 1.57 -26.97
N ARG A 149 10.85 2.50 -27.17
CA ARG A 149 10.95 3.83 -26.56
C ARG A 149 10.67 3.79 -25.05
N GLU A 150 9.65 3.04 -24.63
CA GLU A 150 9.21 3.05 -23.25
C GLU A 150 10.12 2.26 -22.31
N ILE A 151 10.76 1.20 -22.78
CA ILE A 151 11.74 0.47 -21.97
C ILE A 151 12.93 1.37 -21.59
N GLU A 152 13.34 2.29 -22.46
CA GLU A 152 14.37 3.28 -22.11
C GLU A 152 13.90 4.29 -21.07
N VAL A 153 12.60 4.66 -21.08
CA VAL A 153 12.01 5.48 -20.02
C VAL A 153 12.06 4.74 -18.68
N VAL A 154 11.67 3.46 -18.64
CA VAL A 154 11.72 2.63 -17.42
C VAL A 154 13.16 2.46 -16.91
N LYS A 155 14.14 2.24 -17.80
CA LYS A 155 15.55 2.18 -17.42
C LYS A 155 16.05 3.49 -16.81
N GLU A 156 15.66 4.63 -17.38
CA GLU A 156 16.03 5.92 -16.83
C GLU A 156 15.33 6.20 -15.49
N GLU A 157 14.07 5.77 -15.33
CA GLU A 157 13.38 5.82 -14.05
C GLU A 157 14.09 4.98 -13.00
N ARG A 158 14.54 3.76 -13.35
CA ARG A 158 15.34 2.93 -12.45
C ARG A 158 16.62 3.65 -12.03
N ARG A 159 17.35 4.27 -12.98
CA ARG A 159 18.54 5.05 -12.63
C ARG A 159 18.22 6.13 -11.61
N MET A 160 17.19 6.94 -11.89
CA MET A 160 16.80 8.05 -11.00
C MET A 160 16.32 7.60 -9.63
N ARG A 161 15.51 6.53 -9.58
CA ARG A 161 14.86 6.09 -8.33
C ARG A 161 15.73 5.19 -7.48
N THR A 162 16.58 4.37 -8.11
CA THR A 162 17.37 3.34 -7.42
C THR A 162 18.85 3.64 -7.50
N ASP A 163 19.43 3.73 -8.72
CA ASP A 163 20.87 3.76 -8.89
C ASP A 163 21.49 5.09 -8.43
N ASP A 164 20.77 6.19 -8.57
CA ASP A 164 21.15 7.53 -8.10
C ASP A 164 20.74 7.79 -6.64
N SER A 165 20.09 6.84 -5.97
CA SER A 165 19.62 6.95 -4.58
C SER A 165 20.32 5.93 -3.67
N PRO A 166 21.35 6.33 -2.90
CA PRO A 166 22.08 5.42 -2.01
C PRO A 166 21.18 4.64 -1.04
N ARG A 167 20.13 5.27 -0.54
CA ARG A 167 19.16 4.63 0.36
C ARG A 167 18.33 3.57 -0.36
N MET A 168 17.88 3.84 -1.60
CA MET A 168 17.12 2.87 -2.38
C MET A 168 17.98 1.69 -2.83
N MET A 169 19.27 1.93 -3.14
CA MET A 169 20.24 0.85 -3.36
C MET A 169 20.38 -0.04 -2.13
N LEU A 170 20.38 0.53 -0.92
CA LEU A 170 20.43 -0.23 0.32
C LEU A 170 19.19 -1.11 0.47
N TYR A 171 17.99 -0.56 0.27
CA TYR A 171 16.73 -1.33 0.38
C TYR A 171 16.62 -2.43 -0.67
N GLU A 172 17.08 -2.19 -1.90
CA GLU A 172 17.13 -3.22 -2.95
C GLU A 172 18.02 -4.39 -2.51
N GLN A 173 19.23 -4.10 -2.02
CA GLN A 173 20.14 -5.13 -1.55
C GLN A 173 19.67 -5.81 -0.26
N LEU A 174 19.02 -5.07 0.65
CA LEU A 174 18.40 -5.63 1.85
C LEU A 174 17.35 -6.67 1.47
N ASN A 175 16.42 -6.36 0.56
CA ASN A 175 15.40 -7.30 0.11
C ASN A 175 16.02 -8.53 -0.57
N ALA A 176 17.03 -8.33 -1.42
CA ALA A 176 17.73 -9.42 -2.09
C ALA A 176 18.48 -10.35 -1.13
N ALA A 177 19.02 -9.80 -0.03
CA ALA A 177 19.70 -10.58 1.01
C ALA A 177 18.70 -11.25 1.99
N GLN A 178 17.59 -10.60 2.28
CA GLN A 178 16.61 -11.05 3.26
C GLN A 178 15.79 -12.24 2.76
N PHE A 179 15.41 -12.24 1.49
CA PHE A 179 14.58 -13.28 0.88
C PHE A 179 15.41 -14.19 -0.03
N VAL A 180 15.32 -15.49 0.18
CA VAL A 180 16.05 -16.51 -0.62
C VAL A 180 15.16 -17.04 -1.73
N ALA A 181 13.96 -17.51 -1.38
CA ALA A 181 13.02 -18.13 -2.32
C ALA A 181 11.87 -17.18 -2.70
N SER A 182 11.46 -16.31 -1.79
CA SER A 182 10.35 -15.39 -2.05
C SER A 182 10.68 -14.42 -3.20
N PRO A 183 9.75 -14.24 -4.15
CA PRO A 183 9.88 -13.22 -5.21
C PRO A 183 10.05 -11.79 -4.68
N TYR A 184 9.72 -11.51 -3.43
CA TYR A 184 9.92 -10.21 -2.79
C TYR A 184 11.38 -9.76 -2.73
N ARG A 185 12.33 -10.65 -3.04
CA ARG A 185 13.75 -10.32 -3.21
C ARG A 185 14.03 -9.41 -4.42
N ARG A 186 13.15 -9.42 -5.44
CA ARG A 186 13.35 -8.64 -6.68
C ARG A 186 12.79 -7.23 -6.52
N PRO A 187 13.48 -6.23 -7.12
CA PRO A 187 12.91 -4.88 -7.19
C PRO A 187 11.69 -4.86 -8.12
N VAL A 188 10.68 -4.07 -7.76
CA VAL A 188 9.47 -3.89 -8.59
C VAL A 188 9.81 -3.32 -9.96
N ILE A 189 10.75 -2.37 -9.99
CA ILE A 189 11.20 -1.76 -11.25
C ILE A 189 12.04 -2.71 -12.12
N GLY A 190 12.48 -3.85 -11.58
CA GLY A 190 13.32 -4.84 -12.27
C GLY A 190 14.82 -4.59 -12.14
N TRP A 191 15.61 -5.66 -12.34
CA TRP A 191 17.06 -5.56 -12.49
C TRP A 191 17.41 -4.95 -13.85
N MET A 192 18.45 -4.12 -13.93
CA MET A 192 18.86 -3.49 -15.18
C MET A 192 19.15 -4.53 -16.28
N SER A 193 19.81 -5.64 -15.92
CA SER A 193 20.11 -6.74 -16.87
C SER A 193 18.85 -7.36 -17.48
N ASP A 194 17.78 -7.48 -16.70
CA ASP A 194 16.52 -8.04 -17.16
C ASP A 194 15.81 -7.03 -18.09
N LEU A 195 15.82 -5.74 -17.73
CA LEU A 195 15.29 -4.65 -18.56
C LEU A 195 16.05 -4.51 -19.89
N ASP A 196 17.37 -4.75 -19.88
CA ASP A 196 18.21 -4.69 -21.11
C ASP A 196 17.88 -5.82 -22.08
N SER A 197 17.42 -6.95 -21.59
CA SER A 197 17.09 -8.14 -22.40
C SER A 197 15.61 -8.31 -22.71
N MET A 198 14.74 -7.51 -22.06
CA MET A 198 13.28 -7.62 -22.18
C MET A 198 12.78 -7.27 -23.58
N THR A 199 11.90 -8.08 -24.13
CA THR A 199 11.32 -7.92 -25.45
C THR A 199 9.85 -7.47 -25.41
N PRO A 200 9.31 -6.90 -26.50
CA PRO A 200 7.87 -6.62 -26.58
C PRO A 200 6.99 -7.85 -26.33
N GLN A 201 7.47 -9.03 -26.73
CA GLN A 201 6.71 -10.26 -26.56
C GLN A 201 6.59 -10.68 -25.08
N ASP A 202 7.63 -10.46 -24.27
CA ASP A 202 7.60 -10.76 -22.84
C ASP A 202 6.49 -9.98 -22.13
N ALA A 203 6.35 -8.69 -22.45
CA ALA A 203 5.27 -7.86 -21.91
C ALA A 203 3.87 -8.30 -22.39
N ARG A 204 3.75 -8.71 -23.68
CA ARG A 204 2.50 -9.25 -24.23
C ARG A 204 2.10 -10.57 -23.57
N ASP A 205 3.06 -11.47 -23.36
CA ASP A 205 2.83 -12.76 -22.71
C ASP A 205 2.39 -12.57 -21.26
N PHE A 206 2.99 -11.61 -20.56
CA PHE A 206 2.61 -11.25 -19.19
C PHE A 206 1.19 -10.67 -19.16
N TYR A 207 0.85 -9.75 -20.07
CA TYR A 207 -0.50 -9.21 -20.21
C TYR A 207 -1.53 -10.32 -20.50
N GLN A 208 -1.29 -11.17 -21.49
CA GLN A 208 -2.19 -12.24 -21.84
C GLN A 208 -2.41 -13.22 -20.68
N ARG A 209 -1.39 -13.47 -19.90
CA ARG A 209 -1.43 -14.39 -18.79
C ARG A 209 -2.20 -13.87 -17.60
N TRP A 210 -2.05 -12.60 -17.24
CA TRP A 210 -2.49 -12.08 -15.96
C TRP A 210 -3.64 -11.08 -16.03
N TYR A 211 -3.82 -10.37 -17.15
CA TYR A 211 -4.89 -9.39 -17.34
C TYR A 211 -6.16 -10.08 -17.82
N VAL A 212 -6.75 -10.86 -16.93
CA VAL A 212 -7.97 -11.62 -17.17
C VAL A 212 -9.06 -11.19 -16.18
N PRO A 213 -10.35 -11.17 -16.58
CA PRO A 213 -11.44 -10.66 -15.75
C PRO A 213 -11.47 -11.23 -14.32
N ALA A 214 -11.31 -12.54 -14.16
CA ALA A 214 -11.34 -13.19 -12.85
C ALA A 214 -10.16 -12.83 -11.94
N ASN A 215 -9.10 -12.19 -12.47
CA ASN A 215 -7.93 -11.67 -11.73
C ASN A 215 -8.00 -10.16 -11.51
N ALA A 216 -9.14 -9.53 -11.83
CA ALA A 216 -9.32 -8.08 -11.79
C ALA A 216 -10.51 -7.66 -10.93
N ALA A 217 -10.43 -6.47 -10.36
CA ALA A 217 -11.55 -5.80 -9.72
C ALA A 217 -11.65 -4.33 -10.18
N VAL A 218 -12.88 -3.88 -10.38
CA VAL A 218 -13.20 -2.46 -10.53
C VAL A 218 -13.71 -1.97 -9.18
N VAL A 219 -13.05 -0.93 -8.64
CA VAL A 219 -13.43 -0.28 -7.38
C VAL A 219 -13.89 1.14 -7.69
N ILE A 220 -15.09 1.49 -7.26
CA ILE A 220 -15.68 2.82 -7.48
C ILE A 220 -16.12 3.39 -6.13
N VAL A 221 -15.63 4.59 -5.82
CA VAL A 221 -15.99 5.34 -4.61
C VAL A 221 -16.34 6.77 -4.99
N GLY A 222 -17.50 7.27 -4.57
CA GLY A 222 -17.89 8.66 -4.82
C GLY A 222 -19.39 8.90 -4.91
N ASP A 223 -19.77 10.03 -5.48
CA ASP A 223 -21.17 10.44 -5.68
C ASP A 223 -21.80 9.64 -6.84
N VAL A 224 -22.21 8.41 -6.54
CA VAL A 224 -22.67 7.43 -7.52
C VAL A 224 -23.92 6.69 -7.07
N ASP A 225 -24.77 6.32 -8.02
CA ASP A 225 -25.83 5.36 -7.82
C ASP A 225 -25.30 3.94 -8.08
N ILE A 226 -25.34 3.09 -7.05
CA ILE A 226 -24.75 1.75 -7.07
C ILE A 226 -25.36 0.86 -8.17
N GLU A 227 -26.68 0.89 -8.33
CA GLU A 227 -27.37 0.08 -9.34
C GLU A 227 -27.04 0.56 -10.76
N GLN A 228 -26.88 1.86 -10.93
CA GLN A 228 -26.45 2.42 -12.21
C GLN A 228 -25.00 2.02 -12.55
N VAL A 229 -24.10 2.10 -11.59
CA VAL A 229 -22.70 1.67 -11.75
C VAL A 229 -22.64 0.18 -12.09
N LYS A 230 -23.43 -0.65 -11.43
CA LYS A 230 -23.52 -2.08 -11.71
C LYS A 230 -23.98 -2.36 -13.16
N ARG A 231 -25.01 -1.66 -13.64
CA ARG A 231 -25.44 -1.77 -15.04
C ARG A 231 -24.33 -1.41 -16.02
N TRP A 232 -23.60 -0.30 -15.79
CA TRP A 232 -22.46 0.09 -16.62
C TRP A 232 -21.33 -0.93 -16.54
N ALA A 233 -21.06 -1.49 -15.35
CA ALA A 233 -20.04 -2.51 -15.21
C ALA A 233 -20.37 -3.78 -15.99
N GLU A 234 -21.63 -4.25 -15.96
CA GLU A 234 -22.08 -5.38 -16.78
C GLU A 234 -21.99 -5.07 -18.29
N GLU A 235 -22.35 -3.84 -18.71
CA GLU A 235 -22.30 -3.41 -20.11
C GLU A 235 -20.87 -3.33 -20.66
N PHE A 236 -19.90 -2.80 -19.87
CA PHE A 236 -18.55 -2.54 -20.39
C PHE A 236 -17.54 -3.61 -20.00
N TYR A 237 -17.55 -4.07 -18.76
CA TYR A 237 -16.59 -5.06 -18.25
C TYR A 237 -17.16 -6.49 -18.33
N GLY A 238 -18.45 -6.67 -18.06
CA GLY A 238 -19.09 -8.00 -18.01
C GLY A 238 -19.05 -8.74 -19.35
N VAL A 239 -19.02 -8.00 -20.46
CA VAL A 239 -18.95 -8.56 -21.83
C VAL A 239 -17.56 -9.01 -22.26
N ILE A 240 -16.50 -8.64 -21.50
CA ILE A 240 -15.12 -9.05 -21.81
C ILE A 240 -15.02 -10.56 -21.64
N PRO A 241 -14.47 -11.30 -22.62
CA PRO A 241 -14.40 -12.75 -22.56
C PRO A 241 -13.74 -13.29 -21.29
N ALA A 242 -14.43 -14.22 -20.63
CA ALA A 242 -13.87 -14.91 -19.46
C ALA A 242 -12.66 -15.73 -19.87
N ARG A 243 -11.59 -15.66 -19.07
CA ARG A 243 -10.39 -16.48 -19.22
C ARG A 243 -9.96 -17.01 -17.84
N PRO A 244 -9.39 -18.22 -17.77
CA PRO A 244 -8.91 -18.75 -16.49
C PRO A 244 -7.74 -17.93 -15.95
N VAL A 245 -7.69 -17.80 -14.64
CA VAL A 245 -6.51 -17.24 -13.95
C VAL A 245 -5.40 -18.28 -13.96
N SER A 246 -4.19 -17.88 -14.35
CA SER A 246 -3.03 -18.77 -14.30
C SER A 246 -2.76 -19.24 -12.87
N GLU A 247 -2.48 -20.51 -12.73
CA GLU A 247 -2.08 -21.08 -11.44
C GLU A 247 -0.76 -20.49 -10.95
N ARG A 248 -0.70 -20.18 -9.66
CA ARG A 248 0.51 -19.72 -8.97
C ARG A 248 1.10 -20.85 -8.16
N LYS A 249 2.32 -21.23 -8.47
CA LYS A 249 3.03 -22.20 -7.64
C LYS A 249 3.51 -21.54 -6.35
N PRO A 250 3.25 -22.11 -5.17
CA PRO A 250 3.75 -21.60 -3.89
C PRO A 250 5.28 -21.50 -3.91
N ARG A 251 5.80 -20.39 -3.40
CA ARG A 251 7.24 -20.14 -3.21
C ARG A 251 7.45 -19.80 -1.75
N LEU A 252 7.54 -20.85 -0.92
CA LEU A 252 7.71 -20.69 0.51
C LEU A 252 9.11 -20.19 0.81
N GLU A 253 9.20 -19.14 1.59
CA GLU A 253 10.47 -18.61 2.08
C GLU A 253 10.98 -19.54 3.19
N PRO A 254 12.21 -20.07 3.07
CA PRO A 254 12.78 -20.93 4.09
C PRO A 254 13.06 -20.15 5.39
N ALA A 255 13.03 -20.86 6.51
CA ALA A 255 13.43 -20.28 7.79
C ALA A 255 14.87 -19.78 7.72
N GLN A 256 15.13 -18.65 8.35
CA GLN A 256 16.47 -18.10 8.49
C GLN A 256 17.12 -18.68 9.74
N SER A 257 18.39 -19.08 9.66
CA SER A 257 19.13 -19.75 10.75
C SER A 257 20.36 -18.95 11.20
N GLY A 258 20.32 -17.62 11.07
CA GLY A 258 21.39 -16.74 11.54
C GLY A 258 21.26 -15.32 10.99
N THR A 259 21.86 -14.35 11.67
CA THR A 259 21.86 -12.95 11.26
C THR A 259 22.55 -12.78 9.90
N ARG A 260 21.92 -12.08 8.98
CA ARG A 260 22.52 -11.64 7.71
C ARG A 260 22.96 -10.20 7.83
N ARG A 261 24.18 -9.89 7.32
CA ARG A 261 24.72 -8.53 7.35
C ARG A 261 25.23 -8.14 5.97
N ILE A 262 24.79 -6.97 5.49
CA ILE A 262 25.27 -6.38 4.26
C ILE A 262 25.74 -4.96 4.48
N GLN A 263 26.71 -4.52 3.67
CA GLN A 263 27.19 -3.17 3.64
C GLN A 263 27.14 -2.64 2.21
N VAL A 264 26.52 -1.50 2.03
CA VAL A 264 26.45 -0.76 0.77
C VAL A 264 27.32 0.49 0.90
N LYS A 265 28.29 0.63 0.00
CA LYS A 265 29.12 1.83 -0.10
C LYS A 265 28.66 2.65 -1.30
N ALA A 266 28.23 3.87 -1.04
CA ALA A 266 27.72 4.76 -2.08
C ALA A 266 27.98 6.23 -1.73
N PRO A 267 27.93 7.17 -2.71
CA PRO A 267 28.02 8.60 -2.48
C PRO A 267 26.81 9.10 -1.68
N ALA A 268 26.93 9.14 -0.34
CA ALA A 268 25.90 9.57 0.59
C ALA A 268 26.46 10.62 1.55
N GLU A 269 25.60 11.49 2.08
CA GLU A 269 25.99 12.50 3.06
C GLU A 269 26.18 11.89 4.46
N GLN A 270 25.33 10.93 4.79
CA GLN A 270 25.28 10.30 6.11
C GLN A 270 25.18 8.78 5.96
N ALA A 271 25.68 8.09 6.98
CA ALA A 271 25.42 6.66 7.12
C ALA A 271 23.94 6.42 7.38
N TYR A 272 23.46 5.23 7.04
CA TYR A 272 22.10 4.80 7.31
C TYR A 272 22.09 3.33 7.70
N LEU A 273 21.27 3.03 8.70
CA LEU A 273 21.06 1.68 9.22
C LEU A 273 19.63 1.24 8.88
N ALA A 274 19.46 0.03 8.37
CA ALA A 274 18.18 -0.67 8.29
C ALA A 274 18.31 -2.08 8.89
N MET A 275 17.39 -2.42 9.78
CA MET A 275 17.29 -3.72 10.45
C MET A 275 15.93 -4.30 10.16
N SER A 276 15.87 -5.54 9.70
CA SER A 276 14.62 -6.16 9.26
C SER A 276 14.49 -7.58 9.79
N TRP A 277 13.32 -7.91 10.35
CA TRP A 277 12.95 -9.24 10.81
C TRP A 277 11.77 -9.76 9.99
N LYS A 278 11.80 -11.04 9.62
CA LYS A 278 10.64 -11.72 9.04
C LYS A 278 9.61 -11.98 10.14
N VAL A 279 8.40 -11.56 9.91
CA VAL A 279 7.29 -11.65 10.86
C VAL A 279 6.02 -12.12 10.15
N PRO A 280 4.99 -12.61 10.88
CA PRO A 280 3.72 -12.93 10.25
C PRO A 280 3.02 -11.68 9.72
N GLY A 281 2.27 -11.86 8.63
CA GLY A 281 1.34 -10.88 8.11
C GLY A 281 -0.09 -11.24 8.44
N PHE A 282 -0.97 -10.26 8.41
CA PHE A 282 -2.41 -10.44 8.57
C PHE A 282 -3.03 -10.99 7.29
N SER A 283 -3.81 -12.04 7.39
CA SER A 283 -4.45 -12.71 6.26
C SER A 283 -5.96 -12.97 6.44
N ALA A 284 -6.45 -12.97 7.68
CA ALA A 284 -7.85 -13.23 7.99
C ALA A 284 -8.25 -12.71 9.36
N PHE A 285 -9.54 -12.44 9.54
CA PHE A 285 -10.14 -12.11 10.83
C PHE A 285 -10.53 -13.39 11.59
N ASP A 286 -9.54 -14.07 12.12
CA ASP A 286 -9.70 -15.28 12.93
C ASP A 286 -8.76 -15.26 14.16
N ASP A 287 -8.84 -16.27 14.99
CA ASP A 287 -8.06 -16.40 16.21
C ASP A 287 -6.72 -17.13 16.00
N GLN A 288 -6.27 -17.31 14.76
CA GLN A 288 -4.96 -17.87 14.50
C GLN A 288 -3.84 -16.96 15.04
N ALA A 289 -2.83 -17.57 15.64
CA ALA A 289 -1.76 -16.83 16.32
C ALA A 289 -1.07 -15.81 15.39
N ASP A 290 -0.82 -16.16 14.14
CA ASP A 290 -0.14 -15.28 13.19
C ASP A 290 -0.95 -14.00 12.88
N ASN A 291 -2.28 -14.10 12.79
CA ASN A 291 -3.15 -12.93 12.58
C ASN A 291 -3.20 -12.03 13.82
N GLN A 292 -3.26 -12.62 15.02
CA GLN A 292 -3.22 -11.87 16.28
C GLN A 292 -1.86 -11.21 16.50
N ASP A 293 -0.77 -11.91 16.17
CA ASP A 293 0.58 -11.37 16.25
C ASP A 293 0.81 -10.24 15.22
N ALA A 294 0.26 -10.32 14.02
CA ALA A 294 0.34 -9.26 13.03
C ALA A 294 -0.33 -7.96 13.51
N LEU A 295 -1.49 -8.06 14.17
CA LEU A 295 -2.14 -6.91 14.81
C LEU A 295 -1.27 -6.31 15.93
N ALA A 296 -0.70 -7.17 16.79
CA ALA A 296 0.16 -6.75 17.89
C ALA A 296 1.48 -6.11 17.38
N LEU A 297 2.08 -6.63 16.31
CA LEU A 297 3.27 -6.06 15.66
C LEU A 297 2.98 -4.69 15.05
N THR A 298 1.80 -4.48 14.48
CA THR A 298 1.37 -3.16 13.99
C THR A 298 1.28 -2.15 15.15
N MET A 299 0.71 -2.57 16.28
CA MET A 299 0.65 -1.73 17.47
C MET A 299 2.04 -1.49 18.08
N LEU A 300 2.95 -2.48 18.04
CA LEU A 300 4.34 -2.31 18.45
C LEU A 300 5.05 -1.24 17.59
N ALA A 301 4.90 -1.29 16.26
CA ALA A 301 5.44 -0.26 15.38
C ALA A 301 4.90 1.14 15.73
N ALA A 302 3.60 1.23 16.01
CA ALA A 302 2.98 2.50 16.41
C ALA A 302 3.42 3.01 17.80
N VAL A 303 3.73 2.13 18.75
CA VAL A 303 4.35 2.50 20.05
C VAL A 303 5.74 3.06 19.83
N LEU A 304 6.52 2.44 18.94
CA LEU A 304 7.90 2.84 18.66
C LEU A 304 7.97 4.16 17.88
N ASP A 305 7.17 4.34 16.82
CA ASP A 305 7.27 5.48 15.88
C ASP A 305 5.93 5.96 15.29
N GLY A 306 4.79 5.64 15.90
CA GLY A 306 3.47 5.96 15.31
C GLY A 306 3.03 7.43 15.45
N TYR A 307 3.78 8.29 16.13
CA TYR A 307 3.44 9.70 16.34
C TYR A 307 4.66 10.53 16.75
N ARG A 308 4.59 11.84 16.56
CA ARG A 308 5.65 12.76 16.97
C ARG A 308 5.89 12.67 18.49
N GLY A 309 7.13 12.41 18.88
CA GLY A 309 7.49 12.13 20.26
C GLY A 309 7.17 10.71 20.70
N ALA A 310 7.07 9.76 19.76
CA ALA A 310 7.00 8.34 20.07
C ALA A 310 8.29 7.81 20.74
N ARG A 311 8.29 6.56 21.14
CA ARG A 311 9.36 6.01 22.01
C ARG A 311 10.75 6.16 21.41
N LEU A 312 10.95 5.80 20.14
CA LEU A 312 12.26 5.88 19.48
C LEU A 312 12.74 7.33 19.34
N GLU A 313 11.87 8.25 18.93
CA GLU A 313 12.24 9.66 18.79
C GLU A 313 12.69 10.24 20.13
N ARG A 314 11.93 10.01 21.22
CA ARG A 314 12.29 10.50 22.56
C ARG A 314 13.59 9.92 23.09
N ALA A 315 13.81 8.61 22.90
CA ALA A 315 14.96 7.92 23.45
C ALA A 315 16.25 8.19 22.66
N LEU A 316 16.17 8.33 21.34
CA LEU A 316 17.35 8.26 20.47
C LEU A 316 17.60 9.52 19.64
N ALA A 317 16.55 10.28 19.30
CA ALA A 317 16.67 11.42 18.37
C ALA A 317 16.46 12.80 19.02
N GLN A 318 16.23 12.87 20.35
CA GLN A 318 16.06 14.12 21.08
C GLN A 318 17.23 14.41 22.03
N GLY A 319 17.44 15.69 22.34
CA GLY A 319 18.46 16.15 23.26
C GLY A 319 19.89 16.29 22.67
N ASP A 320 20.79 16.84 23.45
CA ASP A 320 22.18 17.16 23.00
C ASP A 320 23.04 15.91 22.80
N ASN A 321 22.74 14.83 23.51
CA ASN A 321 23.47 13.55 23.45
C ASN A 321 22.76 12.50 22.57
N ARG A 322 21.88 12.92 21.66
CA ARG A 322 21.13 12.01 20.79
C ARG A 322 22.07 11.06 20.04
N LEU A 323 21.58 9.85 19.82
CA LEU A 323 22.28 8.80 19.07
C LEU A 323 21.95 8.84 17.58
N ALA A 324 20.80 9.40 17.23
CA ALA A 324 20.31 9.47 15.86
C ALA A 324 19.85 10.88 15.48
N ASP A 325 19.93 11.23 14.21
CA ASP A 325 19.27 12.40 13.63
C ASP A 325 17.83 12.06 13.24
N SER A 326 17.56 10.79 12.88
CA SER A 326 16.22 10.24 12.67
C SER A 326 16.21 8.74 12.95
N VAL A 327 15.06 8.24 13.37
CA VAL A 327 14.77 6.82 13.60
C VAL A 327 13.39 6.49 13.12
N GLY A 328 13.15 5.25 12.74
CA GLY A 328 11.86 4.77 12.28
C GLY A 328 11.58 3.33 12.71
N ALA A 329 10.29 2.99 12.80
CA ALA A 329 9.79 1.64 12.97
C ALA A 329 8.58 1.42 12.06
N SER A 330 8.57 0.31 11.35
CA SER A 330 7.46 -0.05 10.47
C SER A 330 7.20 -1.54 10.45
N HIS A 331 5.95 -1.90 10.21
CA HIS A 331 5.51 -3.27 10.00
C HIS A 331 4.74 -3.33 8.66
N THR A 332 5.13 -4.26 7.79
CA THR A 332 4.33 -4.57 6.59
C THR A 332 3.18 -5.47 7.03
N PHE A 333 2.00 -4.87 7.22
CA PHE A 333 0.87 -5.52 7.90
C PHE A 333 0.32 -6.74 7.17
N SER A 334 0.12 -6.62 5.86
CA SER A 334 -0.50 -7.64 5.01
C SER A 334 0.13 -7.68 3.63
N GLY A 335 -0.13 -8.75 2.88
CA GLY A 335 0.39 -8.95 1.53
C GLY A 335 0.35 -10.42 1.13
N ARG A 336 0.64 -10.69 -0.14
CA ARG A 336 0.61 -12.05 -0.71
C ARG A 336 1.88 -12.87 -0.42
N GLY A 337 2.94 -12.23 0.07
CA GLY A 337 4.23 -12.83 0.43
C GLY A 337 4.59 -12.64 1.90
N PRO A 338 5.82 -13.01 2.31
CA PRO A 338 6.27 -12.89 3.69
C PRO A 338 6.40 -11.42 4.09
N GLN A 339 5.97 -11.10 5.32
CA GLN A 339 6.00 -9.75 5.86
C GLN A 339 7.23 -9.50 6.72
N VAL A 340 7.51 -8.23 6.99
CA VAL A 340 8.67 -7.81 7.76
C VAL A 340 8.33 -6.74 8.78
N PHE A 341 9.06 -6.74 9.88
CA PHE A 341 9.17 -5.62 10.80
C PHE A 341 10.53 -4.96 10.60
N MET A 342 10.56 -3.64 10.47
CA MET A 342 11.79 -2.90 10.20
C MET A 342 12.01 -1.80 11.22
N LEU A 343 13.26 -1.67 11.65
CA LEU A 343 13.80 -0.51 12.35
C LEU A 343 14.87 0.13 11.48
N ASP A 344 14.87 1.43 11.40
CA ASP A 344 15.86 2.15 10.61
C ASP A 344 16.28 3.48 11.26
N GLY A 345 17.36 4.06 10.78
CA GLY A 345 17.77 5.37 11.26
C GLY A 345 19.05 5.92 10.67
N VAL A 346 19.24 7.21 10.88
CA VAL A 346 20.44 7.97 10.55
C VAL A 346 21.21 8.23 11.85
N PRO A 347 22.43 7.71 12.02
CA PRO A 347 23.23 8.03 13.20
C PRO A 347 23.50 9.53 13.30
N ALA A 348 23.46 10.09 14.50
CA ALA A 348 23.83 11.47 14.75
C ALA A 348 25.32 11.72 14.48
N LYS A 349 25.71 12.96 14.23
CA LYS A 349 27.09 13.33 13.97
C LYS A 349 28.02 12.81 15.08
N GLY A 350 29.05 12.06 14.69
CA GLY A 350 30.01 11.44 15.60
C GLY A 350 29.55 10.13 16.24
N ARG A 351 28.40 9.62 15.88
CA ARG A 351 27.90 8.31 16.29
C ARG A 351 28.07 7.28 15.16
N SER A 352 28.26 6.02 15.52
CA SER A 352 28.40 4.95 14.54
C SER A 352 27.08 4.20 14.30
N VAL A 353 26.98 3.47 13.19
CA VAL A 353 25.82 2.61 12.89
C VAL A 353 25.67 1.49 13.92
N GLU A 354 26.78 0.99 14.48
CA GLU A 354 26.78 -0.06 15.50
C GLU A 354 26.22 0.46 16.84
N GLN A 355 26.52 1.72 17.20
CA GLN A 355 25.94 2.36 18.37
C GLN A 355 24.43 2.51 18.22
N LEU A 356 23.97 2.92 17.02
CA LEU A 356 22.55 3.03 16.73
C LEU A 356 21.87 1.66 16.70
N GLU A 357 22.48 0.63 16.08
CA GLU A 357 21.97 -0.75 16.11
C GLU A 357 21.76 -1.22 17.55
N THR A 358 22.75 -1.08 18.40
CA THR A 358 22.67 -1.46 19.82
C THR A 358 21.52 -0.74 20.53
N ALA A 359 21.37 0.56 20.30
CA ALA A 359 20.34 1.36 20.94
C ALA A 359 18.92 0.99 20.45
N LEU A 360 18.75 0.73 19.16
CA LEU A 360 17.46 0.26 18.60
C LEU A 360 17.05 -1.12 19.15
N ARG A 361 18.02 -2.04 19.28
CA ARG A 361 17.78 -3.36 19.90
C ARG A 361 17.39 -3.22 21.36
N GLU A 362 18.03 -2.33 22.11
CA GLU A 362 17.67 -2.10 23.52
C GLU A 362 16.25 -1.59 23.67
N GLN A 363 15.77 -0.73 22.77
CA GLN A 363 14.36 -0.27 22.80
C GLN A 363 13.35 -1.42 22.63
N ILE A 364 13.66 -2.41 21.82
CA ILE A 364 12.85 -3.62 21.72
C ILE A 364 12.99 -4.48 22.97
N ALA A 365 14.23 -4.65 23.48
CA ALA A 365 14.49 -5.44 24.68
C ALA A 365 13.81 -4.86 25.93
N GLU A 366 13.74 -3.54 26.06
CA GLU A 366 12.97 -2.86 27.11
C GLU A 366 11.48 -3.21 27.02
N ILE A 367 10.88 -3.18 25.82
CA ILE A 367 9.47 -3.57 25.64
C ILE A 367 9.27 -5.05 25.96
N ALA A 368 10.19 -5.92 25.52
CA ALA A 368 10.12 -7.35 25.81
C ALA A 368 10.18 -7.66 27.30
N ARG A 369 11.01 -6.92 28.07
CA ARG A 369 11.20 -7.07 29.49
C ARG A 369 10.10 -6.40 30.33
N ASP A 370 9.85 -5.13 30.06
CA ASP A 370 9.06 -4.26 30.94
C ASP A 370 7.63 -4.02 30.41
N GLY A 371 7.38 -4.38 29.15
CA GLY A 371 6.09 -4.18 28.48
C GLY A 371 5.84 -2.74 28.02
N VAL A 372 4.58 -2.47 27.69
CA VAL A 372 4.03 -1.17 27.31
C VAL A 372 2.96 -0.79 28.32
N ASN A 373 2.96 0.45 28.79
CA ASN A 373 1.95 0.89 29.76
C ASN A 373 0.64 1.34 29.05
N GLU A 374 -0.48 1.29 29.79
CA GLU A 374 -1.80 1.67 29.27
C GLU A 374 -1.88 3.13 28.79
N THR A 375 -1.12 4.04 29.35
CA THR A 375 -1.09 5.45 28.92
C THR A 375 -0.51 5.56 27.51
N GLU A 376 0.56 4.82 27.22
CA GLU A 376 1.18 4.71 25.89
C GLU A 376 0.19 4.10 24.89
N MET A 377 -0.40 2.95 25.23
CA MET A 377 -1.39 2.27 24.39
C MET A 377 -2.60 3.15 24.09
N LYS A 378 -3.12 3.85 25.10
CA LYS A 378 -4.24 4.79 24.92
C LYS A 378 -3.88 5.90 23.93
N ARG A 379 -2.66 6.44 24.00
CA ARG A 379 -2.20 7.48 23.07
C ARG A 379 -2.08 6.95 21.66
N VAL A 380 -1.44 5.78 21.48
CA VAL A 380 -1.28 5.14 20.17
C VAL A 380 -2.64 4.85 19.53
N ARG A 381 -3.58 4.26 20.28
CA ARG A 381 -4.96 4.00 19.79
C ARG A 381 -5.66 5.29 19.36
N ALA A 382 -5.54 6.37 20.14
CA ALA A 382 -6.15 7.66 19.80
C ALA A 382 -5.56 8.28 18.53
N GLN A 383 -4.24 8.24 18.37
CA GLN A 383 -3.55 8.73 17.17
C GLN A 383 -3.90 7.90 15.94
N TRP A 384 -3.95 6.59 16.09
CA TRP A 384 -4.31 5.69 15.02
C TRP A 384 -5.74 5.89 14.53
N LEU A 385 -6.71 5.98 15.45
CA LEU A 385 -8.11 6.30 15.15
C LEU A 385 -8.24 7.65 14.43
N ALA A 386 -7.56 8.68 14.92
CA ALA A 386 -7.57 10.00 14.27
C ALA A 386 -7.00 9.92 12.84
N SER A 387 -5.87 9.24 12.64
CA SER A 387 -5.27 9.04 11.31
C SER A 387 -6.22 8.32 10.36
N THR A 388 -6.88 7.25 10.82
CA THR A 388 -7.85 6.49 10.02
C THR A 388 -9.04 7.35 9.59
N ILE A 389 -9.58 8.17 10.52
CA ILE A 389 -10.68 9.10 10.20
C ILE A 389 -10.24 10.08 9.11
N TYR A 390 -9.06 10.69 9.25
CA TYR A 390 -8.55 11.64 8.24
C TYR A 390 -8.29 10.98 6.89
N GLN A 391 -7.79 9.73 6.86
CA GLN A 391 -7.59 9.00 5.60
C GLN A 391 -8.92 8.75 4.88
N ARG A 392 -10.01 8.51 5.60
CA ARG A 392 -11.36 8.30 5.04
C ARG A 392 -12.00 9.54 4.44
N ASP A 393 -11.44 10.73 4.66
CA ASP A 393 -11.90 11.94 3.97
C ASP A 393 -11.55 11.92 2.47
N SER A 394 -10.55 11.17 2.07
CA SER A 394 -10.15 11.03 0.68
C SER A 394 -10.86 9.86 0.01
N LEU A 395 -11.65 10.12 -1.04
CA LEU A 395 -12.26 9.09 -1.89
C LEU A 395 -11.19 8.16 -2.50
N PHE A 396 -10.04 8.73 -2.86
CA PHE A 396 -8.90 7.98 -3.39
C PHE A 396 -8.38 6.97 -2.37
N ASN A 397 -8.16 7.39 -1.12
CA ASN A 397 -7.68 6.50 -0.07
C ASN A 397 -8.69 5.39 0.24
N GLN A 398 -10.00 5.70 0.26
CA GLN A 398 -11.04 4.70 0.43
C GLN A 398 -11.03 3.66 -0.70
N ALA A 399 -10.94 4.10 -1.96
CA ALA A 399 -10.90 3.20 -3.11
C ALA A 399 -9.61 2.35 -3.12
N ARG A 400 -8.48 2.94 -2.75
CA ARG A 400 -7.20 2.25 -2.63
C ARG A 400 -7.24 1.19 -1.53
N GLU A 401 -7.78 1.50 -0.37
CA GLU A 401 -7.93 0.57 0.76
C GLU A 401 -8.78 -0.65 0.37
N LEU A 402 -9.96 -0.43 -0.24
CA LEU A 402 -10.84 -1.50 -0.70
C LEU A 402 -10.17 -2.39 -1.75
N GLY A 403 -9.44 -1.80 -2.69
CA GLY A 403 -8.70 -2.54 -3.71
C GLY A 403 -7.56 -3.37 -3.14
N THR A 404 -6.81 -2.83 -2.17
CA THR A 404 -5.75 -3.55 -1.47
C THR A 404 -6.31 -4.77 -0.74
N TYR A 405 -7.36 -4.61 0.04
CA TYR A 405 -7.99 -5.72 0.76
C TYR A 405 -8.56 -6.79 -0.20
N TRP A 406 -9.14 -6.36 -1.31
CA TRP A 406 -9.57 -7.33 -2.33
C TRP A 406 -8.39 -8.15 -2.88
N VAL A 407 -7.24 -7.51 -3.17
CA VAL A 407 -6.03 -8.23 -3.62
C VAL A 407 -5.58 -9.26 -2.58
N GLU A 408 -5.61 -8.91 -1.32
CA GLU A 408 -5.20 -9.74 -0.19
C GLU A 408 -6.22 -10.83 0.16
N GLY A 409 -7.43 -10.78 -0.42
CA GLY A 409 -8.49 -11.75 -0.16
C GLY A 409 -9.32 -11.43 1.08
N LEU A 410 -9.19 -10.22 1.62
CA LEU A 410 -9.95 -9.75 2.77
C LEU A 410 -11.35 -9.28 2.35
N PRO A 411 -12.35 -9.36 3.21
CA PRO A 411 -13.72 -8.95 2.92
C PRO A 411 -13.84 -7.41 2.81
N PRO A 412 -14.88 -6.89 2.13
CA PRO A 412 -15.02 -5.45 1.88
C PRO A 412 -15.30 -4.61 3.13
N ASP A 413 -15.71 -5.21 4.26
CA ASP A 413 -15.88 -4.58 5.57
C ASP A 413 -14.59 -4.53 6.40
N SER A 414 -13.46 -4.99 5.84
CA SER A 414 -12.15 -5.00 6.50
C SER A 414 -11.71 -3.66 7.07
N PRO A 415 -11.98 -2.50 6.44
CA PRO A 415 -11.58 -1.22 7.01
C PRO A 415 -12.09 -0.99 8.43
N ASP A 416 -13.36 -1.31 8.70
CA ASP A 416 -13.96 -1.12 10.03
C ASP A 416 -13.53 -2.20 11.03
N ARG A 417 -13.50 -3.46 10.58
CA ARG A 417 -13.06 -4.59 11.40
C ARG A 417 -11.61 -4.47 11.85
N LEU A 418 -10.72 -3.95 11.01
CA LEU A 418 -9.31 -3.71 11.37
C LEU A 418 -9.17 -2.61 12.41
N VAL A 419 -9.98 -1.56 12.34
CA VAL A 419 -10.02 -0.54 13.39
C VAL A 419 -10.36 -1.17 14.74
N GLU A 420 -11.43 -1.96 14.78
CA GLU A 420 -11.87 -2.65 16.01
C GLU A 420 -10.80 -3.61 16.54
N ALA A 421 -10.22 -4.43 15.65
CA ALA A 421 -9.20 -5.41 16.01
C ALA A 421 -7.92 -4.76 16.56
N LEU A 422 -7.43 -3.68 15.93
CA LEU A 422 -6.23 -2.96 16.39
C LEU A 422 -6.48 -2.22 17.72
N VAL A 423 -7.65 -1.65 17.91
CA VAL A 423 -8.02 -1.01 19.20
C VAL A 423 -8.09 -2.03 20.33
N ALA A 424 -8.48 -3.27 20.04
CA ALA A 424 -8.57 -4.36 21.02
C ALA A 424 -7.21 -4.93 21.44
N VAL A 425 -6.13 -4.69 20.71
CA VAL A 425 -4.78 -5.19 21.06
C VAL A 425 -4.38 -4.71 22.45
N THR A 426 -3.90 -5.63 23.28
CA THR A 426 -3.49 -5.38 24.68
C THR A 426 -1.99 -5.08 24.80
N PRO A 427 -1.55 -4.42 25.88
CA PRO A 427 -0.11 -4.26 26.19
C PRO A 427 0.63 -5.60 26.26
N GLN A 428 -0.01 -6.64 26.80
CA GLN A 428 0.56 -7.97 26.93
C GLN A 428 0.82 -8.63 25.58
N GLN A 429 -0.07 -8.45 24.61
CA GLN A 429 0.15 -8.94 23.24
C GLN A 429 1.32 -8.20 22.57
N VAL A 430 1.45 -6.88 22.76
CA VAL A 430 2.59 -6.11 22.25
C VAL A 430 3.91 -6.58 22.88
N GLN A 431 3.93 -6.84 24.19
CA GLN A 431 5.10 -7.41 24.87
C GLN A 431 5.45 -8.80 24.34
N ALA A 432 4.45 -9.66 24.16
CA ALA A 432 4.65 -11.04 23.70
C ALA A 432 5.29 -11.09 22.29
N VAL A 433 4.85 -10.24 21.35
CA VAL A 433 5.47 -10.18 20.01
C VAL A 433 6.88 -9.59 20.06
N ALA A 434 7.15 -8.64 20.95
CA ALA A 434 8.50 -8.14 21.18
C ALA A 434 9.46 -9.22 21.70
N GLN A 435 8.98 -10.15 22.52
CA GLN A 435 9.74 -11.31 23.01
C GLN A 435 9.94 -12.38 21.92
N LYS A 436 8.95 -12.57 21.04
CA LYS A 436 8.89 -13.71 20.11
C LYS A 436 9.68 -13.48 18.83
N TYR A 437 9.63 -12.31 18.23
CA TYR A 437 10.08 -12.14 16.84
C TYR A 437 11.43 -11.45 16.66
N PHE A 438 11.94 -10.73 17.66
CA PHE A 438 13.17 -9.95 17.52
C PHE A 438 14.42 -10.73 17.93
N VAL A 439 14.55 -11.91 17.36
CA VAL A 439 15.66 -12.82 17.58
C VAL A 439 16.72 -12.67 16.48
N ASP A 440 17.96 -12.98 16.81
CA ASP A 440 19.12 -12.82 15.91
C ASP A 440 19.02 -13.74 14.68
N GLU A 441 18.40 -14.90 14.81
CA GLU A 441 18.24 -15.86 13.73
C GLU A 441 17.41 -15.32 12.56
N GLN A 442 16.51 -14.39 12.81
CA GLN A 442 15.63 -13.81 11.79
C GLN A 442 16.04 -12.42 11.32
N LEU A 443 17.11 -11.87 11.88
CA LEU A 443 17.55 -10.50 11.61
C LEU A 443 18.37 -10.42 10.32
N THR A 444 18.06 -9.40 9.52
CA THR A 444 18.91 -8.91 8.43
C THR A 444 19.26 -7.46 8.71
N VAL A 445 20.55 -7.13 8.72
CA VAL A 445 21.09 -5.78 8.94
C VAL A 445 21.72 -5.27 7.66
N ALA A 446 21.37 -4.07 7.26
CA ALA A 446 21.92 -3.37 6.10
C ALA A 446 22.48 -2.01 6.51
N ASN A 447 23.75 -1.76 6.22
CA ASN A 447 24.43 -0.52 6.53
C ASN A 447 24.81 0.22 5.24
N LEU A 448 24.34 1.45 5.06
CA LEU A 448 24.86 2.38 4.08
C LEU A 448 26.05 3.12 4.66
N LEU A 449 27.21 2.97 4.04
CA LEU A 449 28.42 3.66 4.42
C LEU A 449 28.75 4.74 3.39
N PRO A 450 28.86 6.01 3.81
CA PRO A 450 29.26 7.09 2.93
C PRO A 450 30.63 6.80 2.28
N GLN A 451 30.70 6.94 0.97
CA GLN A 451 31.92 6.86 0.19
C GLN A 451 32.14 8.16 -0.56
N ALA A 452 33.38 8.66 -0.58
CA ALA A 452 33.72 9.79 -1.44
C ALA A 452 33.55 9.40 -2.91
N GLY A 453 32.83 10.21 -3.64
CA GLY A 453 32.59 10.03 -5.07
C GLY A 453 31.75 11.17 -5.64
N PRO A 454 31.71 11.33 -6.96
CA PRO A 454 30.82 12.30 -7.56
C PRO A 454 29.38 11.92 -7.19
N ARG A 455 28.66 12.86 -6.62
CA ARG A 455 27.20 12.69 -6.48
C ARG A 455 26.59 12.52 -7.87
N PRO A 456 25.63 11.59 -8.07
CA PRO A 456 24.88 11.54 -9.30
C PRO A 456 24.34 12.94 -9.58
N ALA A 457 24.59 13.44 -10.78
CA ALA A 457 24.04 14.73 -11.18
C ALA A 457 22.50 14.60 -11.15
N MET A 458 21.82 15.60 -10.53
CA MET A 458 20.35 15.64 -10.58
C MET A 458 19.91 15.56 -12.05
N ARG A 459 19.41 14.40 -12.46
CA ARG A 459 18.89 14.22 -13.82
C ARG A 459 17.57 14.97 -13.91
N LYS A 460 17.36 15.66 -15.03
CA LYS A 460 16.07 16.31 -15.27
C LYS A 460 15.01 15.23 -15.50
N PRO A 461 13.80 15.35 -14.92
CA PRO A 461 12.71 14.44 -15.23
C PRO A 461 12.50 14.37 -16.74
N ILE A 462 12.36 13.16 -17.27
CA ILE A 462 12.02 13.00 -18.68
C ILE A 462 10.58 13.47 -18.87
N PRO A 463 10.30 14.35 -19.85
CA PRO A 463 8.94 14.72 -20.18
C PRO A 463 8.13 13.45 -20.54
N GLY A 464 7.08 13.16 -19.77
CA GLY A 464 6.25 11.97 -19.95
C GLY A 464 6.53 10.83 -18.96
N ALA A 465 7.59 10.89 -18.16
CA ALA A 465 7.76 9.97 -17.04
C ALA A 465 6.61 10.18 -16.04
N ARG A 466 5.80 9.17 -15.84
CA ARG A 466 4.70 9.21 -14.86
C ARG A 466 5.28 9.10 -13.46
N HIS A 467 4.82 9.95 -12.56
CA HIS A 467 5.10 9.76 -11.15
C HIS A 467 4.22 8.59 -10.66
N THR A 468 4.74 7.37 -10.75
CA THR A 468 4.16 6.29 -9.96
C THR A 468 4.37 6.66 -8.50
N GLU A 469 3.28 6.90 -7.77
CA GLU A 469 3.35 7.13 -6.33
C GLU A 469 3.88 5.85 -5.67
N GLY A 470 5.19 5.81 -5.49
CA GLY A 470 5.81 4.80 -4.66
C GLY A 470 5.22 4.93 -3.26
N THR A 471 4.66 3.85 -2.75
CA THR A 471 4.24 3.69 -1.36
C THR A 471 5.39 4.12 -0.44
N ARG A 472 5.18 5.23 0.29
CA ARG A 472 5.93 5.55 1.51
C ARG A 472 5.38 4.71 2.63
#